data_a278fc555c24cda2b1fd68f7207b020b
#
_entry.id   a278fc555c24cda2b1fd68f7207b020b
#
_cell.length_a   1.000
_cell.length_b   1.000
_cell.length_c   1.000
_cell.angle_alpha   90.00
_cell.angle_beta   90.00
_cell.angle_gamma   90.00
#
_symmetry.space_group_name_H-M   'P 1'
#
loop_
_entity.id
_entity.type
_entity.pdbx_description
1 polymer ?
#
loop_
_entity_poly.entity_id
_entity_poly.type
_entity_poly.pdbx_seq_one_letter_code
_entity_poly.pdbx_strand_id
1 'polypeptide(L)' 'MKLNELPRKEMATEWDMGWFCWNCESLVSWRTKAFMINNKAYCCECAKNYLKKLQKPIDK' A
#
# COMPACT_ATOMS: atom_id res chain seq x y z
N MET A 1 11.33 -9.75 -0.14
CA MET A 1 10.56 -8.97 -1.11
C MET A 1 10.75 -7.49 -0.84
N LYS A 2 10.94 -6.72 -1.88
CA LYS A 2 11.14 -5.29 -1.74
C LYS A 2 9.87 -4.54 -2.07
N LEU A 3 9.77 -3.33 -1.54
CA LEU A 3 8.57 -2.53 -1.75
C LEU A 3 8.25 -2.31 -3.22
N ASN A 4 9.28 -2.03 -4.01
CA ASN A 4 9.06 -1.76 -5.42
C ASN A 4 8.75 -3.00 -6.23
N GLU A 5 8.76 -4.17 -5.61
CA GLU A 5 8.37 -5.41 -6.28
C GLU A 5 6.88 -5.72 -6.11
N LEU A 6 6.21 -4.97 -5.25
CA LEU A 6 4.78 -5.17 -5.09
C LEU A 6 4.02 -4.63 -6.29
N PRO A 7 2.95 -5.30 -6.70
CA PRO A 7 2.13 -4.76 -7.77
C PRO A 7 1.52 -3.43 -7.35
N ARG A 8 1.45 -2.49 -8.28
CA ARG A 8 0.90 -1.18 -8.02
C ARG A 8 -0.21 -0.90 -9.01
N LYS A 9 -1.21 -0.19 -8.56
CA LYS A 9 -2.35 0.13 -9.39
C LYS A 9 -2.68 1.60 -9.23
N GLU A 10 -3.00 2.25 -10.35
CA GLU A 10 -3.47 3.62 -10.30
C GLU A 10 -4.90 3.64 -9.81
N MET A 11 -5.14 4.45 -8.80
CA MET A 11 -6.47 4.56 -8.22
C MET A 11 -7.14 5.79 -8.78
N ALA A 12 -7.87 5.61 -9.87
CA ALA A 12 -8.59 6.72 -10.50
C ALA A 12 -9.79 7.07 -9.65
N THR A 13 -9.97 8.35 -9.39
CA THR A 13 -11.15 8.84 -8.68
C THR A 13 -11.83 9.89 -9.51
N GLU A 14 -13.14 10.00 -9.36
CA GLU A 14 -13.91 10.96 -10.12
C GLU A 14 -13.68 12.39 -9.64
N TRP A 15 -13.27 12.54 -8.41
CA TRP A 15 -13.26 13.85 -7.78
C TRP A 15 -11.88 14.32 -7.39
N ASP A 16 -10.85 13.68 -7.86
CA ASP A 16 -9.48 14.04 -7.48
C ASP A 16 -9.28 14.05 -5.99
N MET A 17 -10.03 13.24 -5.28
CA MET A 17 -9.97 13.24 -3.82
C MET A 17 -8.99 12.24 -3.27
N GLY A 18 -8.50 11.35 -4.11
CA GLY A 18 -7.59 10.33 -3.64
C GLY A 18 -8.34 9.06 -3.25
N TRP A 19 -7.64 8.20 -2.56
CA TRP A 19 -8.21 6.91 -2.16
C TRP A 19 -7.77 6.62 -0.74
N PHE A 20 -8.48 5.68 -0.11
CA PHE A 20 -8.18 5.33 1.28
C PHE A 20 -7.41 4.02 1.34
N CYS A 21 -6.37 4.01 2.17
CA CYS A 21 -5.64 2.77 2.44
C CYS A 21 -6.58 1.79 3.12
N TRP A 22 -6.57 0.55 2.65
CA TRP A 22 -7.44 -0.45 3.23
C TRP A 22 -7.10 -0.76 4.68
N ASN A 23 -5.82 -0.63 5.03
CA ASN A 23 -5.36 -1.02 6.35
C ASN A 23 -5.49 0.10 7.38
N CYS A 24 -4.97 1.28 7.08
CA CYS A 24 -4.97 2.38 8.04
C CYS A 24 -6.04 3.40 7.76
N GLU A 25 -6.73 3.27 6.64
CA GLU A 25 -7.83 4.15 6.24
C GLU A 25 -7.42 5.61 6.12
N SER A 26 -6.13 5.83 5.86
CA SER A 26 -5.65 7.19 5.63
C SER A 26 -5.90 7.58 4.18
N LEU A 27 -6.21 8.84 3.99
CA LEU A 27 -6.42 9.36 2.64
C LEU A 27 -5.08 9.49 1.92
N VAL A 28 -5.02 8.92 0.73
CA VAL A 28 -3.81 8.95 -0.09
C VAL A 28 -4.11 9.70 -1.36
N SER A 29 -3.17 10.53 -1.80
CA SER A 29 -3.34 11.31 -3.02
C SER A 29 -3.67 10.41 -4.21
N TRP A 30 -4.59 10.86 -5.06
CA TRP A 30 -4.98 10.09 -6.22
C TRP A 30 -3.81 9.89 -7.19
N ARG A 31 -2.79 10.73 -7.09
CA ARG A 31 -1.61 10.60 -7.94
C ARG A 31 -0.67 9.50 -7.46
N THR A 32 -0.87 9.03 -6.24
CA THR A 32 -0.04 7.98 -5.69
C THR A 32 -0.64 6.63 -6.04
N LYS A 33 0.18 5.76 -6.62
CA LYS A 33 -0.30 4.43 -6.95
C LYS A 33 -0.44 3.61 -5.68
N ALA A 34 -1.49 2.80 -5.63
CA ALA A 34 -1.72 1.92 -4.49
C ALA A 34 -0.88 0.66 -4.63
N PHE A 35 -0.36 0.19 -3.52
CA PHE A 35 0.29 -1.10 -3.49
C PHE A 35 -0.77 -2.16 -3.27
N MET A 36 -0.86 -3.10 -4.18
CA MET A 36 -1.92 -4.11 -4.14
C MET A 36 -1.42 -5.32 -3.38
N ILE A 37 -2.04 -5.59 -2.25
CA ILE A 37 -1.72 -6.76 -1.43
C ILE A 37 -3.03 -7.48 -1.18
N ASN A 38 -3.10 -8.72 -1.63
CA ASN A 38 -4.32 -9.54 -1.47
C ASN A 38 -5.55 -8.83 -2.03
N ASN A 39 -5.37 -8.16 -3.17
CA ASN A 39 -6.45 -7.42 -3.85
C ASN A 39 -6.95 -6.22 -3.04
N LYS A 40 -6.12 -5.71 -2.15
CA LYS A 40 -6.47 -4.55 -1.34
C LYS A 40 -5.45 -3.45 -1.56
N ALA A 41 -5.91 -2.21 -1.54
CA ALA A 41 -5.03 -1.07 -1.77
C ALA A 41 -4.39 -0.64 -0.46
N TYR A 42 -3.07 -0.60 -0.44
CA TYR A 42 -2.31 -0.20 0.74
C TYR A 42 -1.50 1.04 0.41
N CYS A 43 -1.37 1.92 1.39
CA CYS A 43 -0.50 3.07 1.22
C CYS A 43 0.96 2.63 1.39
N CYS A 44 1.87 3.54 1.05
CA CYS A 44 3.28 3.22 1.08
C CYS A 44 3.73 2.73 2.46
N GLU A 45 3.30 3.41 3.50
CA GLU A 45 3.72 3.02 4.85
C GLU A 45 3.16 1.67 5.27
N CYS A 46 1.90 1.43 4.96
CA CYS A 46 1.31 0.13 5.30
C CYS A 46 1.95 -0.98 4.50
N ALA A 47 2.29 -0.72 3.24
CA ALA A 47 2.97 -1.71 2.43
C ALA A 47 4.35 -2.02 3.02
N LYS A 48 5.06 -0.99 3.47
CA LYS A 48 6.36 -1.21 4.11
C LYS A 48 6.22 -2.06 5.36
N ASN A 49 5.21 -1.76 6.17
CA ASN A 49 4.99 -2.52 7.39
C ASN A 49 4.61 -3.96 7.08
N TYR A 50 3.83 -4.15 6.05
CA TYR A 50 3.47 -5.49 5.64
C TYR A 50 4.71 -6.31 5.26
N LEU A 51 5.60 -5.70 4.49
CA LEU A 51 6.82 -6.38 4.09
C LEU A 51 7.72 -6.65 5.28
N LYS A 52 7.76 -5.75 6.24
CA LYS A 52 8.54 -5.98 7.44
C LYS A 52 8.04 -7.21 8.20
N LYS A 53 6.72 -7.38 8.23
CA LYS A 53 6.17 -8.55 8.89
C LYS A 53 6.57 -9.83 8.17
N LEU A 54 6.58 -9.80 6.84
CA LEU A 54 6.97 -10.96 6.08
C LEU A 54 8.45 -11.28 6.22
N GLN A 55 9.25 -10.24 6.36
CA GLN A 55 10.70 -10.40 6.48
C GLN A 55 11.16 -10.34 7.92
N LYS A 56 10.29 -10.65 8.81
CA LYS A 56 10.57 -10.58 10.23
C LYS A 56 11.82 -11.40 10.57
N PRO A 57 12.74 -10.83 11.32
CA PRO A 57 13.94 -11.60 11.71
C PRO A 57 13.56 -12.76 12.59
N ILE A 58 14.28 -13.78 12.48
CA ILE A 58 13.97 -14.99 13.21
C ILE A 58 14.45 -14.93 14.62
N ASP A 59 15.43 -14.23 14.92
CA ASP A 59 15.93 -14.21 16.23
C ASP A 59 15.15 -13.45 17.18
N LYS A 60 15.23 -13.74 17.47
CA LYS A 60 14.91 -13.22 18.21
C LYS A 60 14.61 -13.24 18.60
#